data_b935e91b097c8e58fea155cf08f91b35
#
_entry.id   b935e91b097c8e58fea155cf08f91b35
#
_cell.length_a   1.000
_cell.length_b   1.000
_cell.length_c   1.000
_cell.angle_alpha   90.00
_cell.angle_beta   90.00
_cell.angle_gamma   90.00
#
_symmetry.space_group_name_H-M   'P 1'
#
loop_
_entity.id
_entity.type
_entity.pdbx_description
1 polymer ?
#
loop_
_entity_poly.entity_id
_entity_poly.type
_entity_poly.pdbx_seq_one_letter_code
_entity_poly.pdbx_strand_id
1 'polypeptide(L)'
;MGKIGFLITARMKSTRLPKKLTLKIMNREIIAWLIDRLKQSDILDEIIIATSTNPQDDILCNIAERENIKFYRGSEDDVIERLYQAAKHFELEYILQITADCPLVSFDFFDKVVENYKETKADLITTFKLPHGFFLYGLKLSALKKVIEIKDDSDTEVWGRYFTETNIFKVKDIDIPKKFQRNN
;
A
#
# COMPACT_ATOMS: atom_id res chain seq x y z
N MET A 1 6.17 -16.04 -11.74
CA MET A 1 6.03 -14.75 -11.06
C MET A 1 6.32 -15.00 -9.60
N GLY A 2 7.16 -14.18 -8.97
CA GLY A 2 7.44 -14.31 -7.54
C GLY A 2 6.27 -13.88 -6.67
N LYS A 3 6.49 -13.83 -5.36
CA LYS A 3 5.45 -13.50 -4.37
C LYS A 3 4.83 -12.12 -4.59
N ILE A 4 3.50 -12.05 -4.44
CA ILE A 4 2.71 -10.81 -4.44
C ILE A 4 2.28 -10.52 -3.00
N GLY A 5 2.67 -9.36 -2.48
CA GLY A 5 2.21 -8.93 -1.17
C GLY A 5 1.36 -7.67 -1.21
N PHE A 6 0.51 -7.51 -0.21
CA PHE A 6 -0.16 -6.25 0.04
C PHE A 6 0.48 -5.53 1.23
N LEU A 7 1.07 -4.36 0.98
CA LEU A 7 1.66 -3.52 2.02
C LEU A 7 0.66 -2.42 2.44
N ILE A 8 0.23 -2.48 3.69
CA ILE A 8 -0.61 -1.47 4.32
C ILE A 8 0.33 -0.47 5.01
N THR A 9 0.51 0.74 4.47
CA THR A 9 1.26 1.77 5.20
C THR A 9 0.41 2.33 6.33
N ALA A 10 0.91 2.25 7.54
CA ALA A 10 0.19 2.64 8.75
C ALA A 10 1.10 3.31 9.77
N ARG A 11 0.66 4.42 10.34
CA ARG A 11 1.28 5.10 11.49
C ARG A 11 0.21 5.68 12.39
N MET A 12 0.45 5.70 13.69
CA MET A 12 -0.46 6.31 14.66
C MET A 12 -0.34 7.84 14.72
N LYS A 13 0.68 8.42 14.07
CA LYS A 13 0.92 9.86 13.96
C LYS A 13 -0.17 10.50 13.07
N SER A 14 -1.26 10.91 13.66
CA SER A 14 -2.33 11.65 12.99
C SER A 14 -2.70 12.88 13.80
N THR A 15 -2.49 14.07 13.22
CA THR A 15 -2.79 15.36 13.87
C THR A 15 -4.26 15.76 13.72
N ARG A 16 -4.86 15.47 12.55
CA ARG A 16 -6.26 15.81 12.25
C ARG A 16 -7.28 14.96 13.01
N LEU A 17 -7.02 13.68 13.13
CA LEU A 17 -7.86 12.73 13.87
C LEU A 17 -6.95 11.74 14.60
N PRO A 18 -6.62 12.01 15.87
CA PRO A 18 -5.76 11.13 16.66
C PRO A 18 -6.30 9.69 16.73
N LYS A 19 -5.40 8.73 16.60
CA LYS A 19 -5.72 7.29 16.68
C LYS A 19 -6.77 6.82 15.64
N LYS A 20 -6.94 7.51 14.51
CA LYS A 20 -7.98 7.20 13.51
C LYS A 20 -8.03 5.73 13.10
N LEU A 21 -6.90 5.04 12.99
CA LEU A 21 -6.81 3.65 12.54
C LEU A 21 -7.42 2.65 13.53
N THR A 22 -7.43 3.01 14.82
CA THR A 22 -7.99 2.19 15.91
C THR A 22 -9.38 2.63 16.34
N LEU A 23 -9.95 3.68 15.71
CA LEU A 23 -11.35 4.02 15.90
C LEU A 23 -12.22 2.87 15.37
N LYS A 24 -13.33 2.62 16.07
CA LYS A 24 -14.20 1.49 15.77
C LYS A 24 -15.46 1.92 15.02
N ILE A 25 -15.79 1.16 13.99
CA ILE A 25 -17.08 1.17 13.31
C ILE A 25 -17.69 -0.22 13.53
N MET A 26 -18.89 -0.29 14.10
CA MET A 26 -19.55 -1.55 14.45
C MET A 26 -18.63 -2.49 15.29
N ASN A 27 -18.01 -1.92 16.32
CA ASN A 27 -17.08 -2.59 17.26
C ASN A 27 -15.78 -3.15 16.64
N ARG A 28 -15.45 -2.83 15.38
CA ARG A 28 -14.22 -3.26 14.70
C ARG A 28 -13.40 -2.06 14.25
N GLU A 29 -12.09 -2.09 14.45
CA GLU A 29 -11.18 -1.00 14.08
C GLU A 29 -11.16 -0.75 12.57
N ILE A 30 -10.96 0.52 12.16
CA ILE A 30 -10.88 0.90 10.74
C ILE A 30 -9.83 0.07 10.00
N ILE A 31 -8.63 -0.08 10.56
CA ILE A 31 -7.58 -0.90 9.94
C ILE A 31 -7.97 -2.38 9.85
N ALA A 32 -8.73 -2.90 10.80
CA ALA A 32 -9.19 -4.29 10.77
C ALA A 32 -10.23 -4.52 9.67
N TRP A 33 -11.09 -3.55 9.38
CA TRP A 33 -11.98 -3.59 8.21
C TRP A 33 -11.20 -3.68 6.89
N LEU A 34 -10.10 -2.93 6.77
CA LEU A 34 -9.21 -3.05 5.62
C LEU A 34 -8.63 -4.46 5.51
N ILE A 35 -8.11 -5.02 6.62
CA ILE A 35 -7.52 -6.35 6.64
C ILE A 35 -8.55 -7.42 6.23
N ASP A 36 -9.79 -7.36 6.75
CA ASP A 36 -10.87 -8.29 6.38
C ASP A 36 -11.15 -8.25 4.88
N ARG A 37 -11.07 -7.06 4.28
CA ARG A 37 -11.28 -6.87 2.86
C ARG A 37 -10.13 -7.48 2.04
N LEU A 38 -8.88 -7.30 2.47
CA LEU A 38 -7.72 -7.87 1.80
C LEU A 38 -7.69 -9.40 1.85
N LYS A 39 -8.17 -9.99 2.95
CA LYS A 39 -8.27 -11.44 3.11
C LYS A 39 -9.26 -12.12 2.17
N GLN A 40 -10.08 -11.36 1.44
CA GLN A 40 -10.97 -11.89 0.41
C GLN A 40 -10.27 -12.16 -0.93
N SER A 41 -9.02 -11.77 -1.05
CA SER A 41 -8.24 -11.92 -2.30
C SER A 41 -7.38 -13.18 -2.28
N ASP A 42 -7.55 -14.03 -3.29
CA ASP A 42 -6.77 -15.27 -3.45
C ASP A 42 -5.42 -15.05 -4.15
N ILE A 43 -5.15 -13.85 -4.66
CA ILE A 43 -3.90 -13.55 -5.38
C ILE A 43 -2.78 -13.05 -4.47
N LEU A 44 -3.07 -12.75 -3.21
CA LEU A 44 -2.11 -12.23 -2.25
C LEU A 44 -1.42 -13.37 -1.51
N ASP A 45 -0.12 -13.48 -1.65
CA ASP A 45 0.68 -14.42 -0.87
C ASP A 45 0.86 -13.95 0.58
N GLU A 46 0.92 -12.61 0.78
CA GLU A 46 1.14 -12.01 2.10
C GLU A 46 0.34 -10.70 2.25
N ILE A 47 -0.20 -10.46 3.45
CA ILE A 47 -0.74 -9.16 3.89
C ILE A 47 0.15 -8.67 5.03
N ILE A 48 0.66 -7.43 4.91
CA ILE A 48 1.70 -6.93 5.78
C ILE A 48 1.37 -5.48 6.20
N ILE A 49 1.35 -5.20 7.49
CA ILE A 49 1.35 -3.83 7.99
C ILE A 49 2.79 -3.30 7.98
N ALA A 50 3.07 -2.30 7.15
CA ALA A 50 4.35 -1.60 7.11
C ALA A 50 4.26 -0.33 7.98
N THR A 51 4.77 -0.42 9.21
CA THR A 51 4.71 0.64 10.23
C THR A 51 6.09 1.12 10.66
N SER A 52 6.14 2.10 11.57
CA SER A 52 7.41 2.65 12.04
C SER A 52 7.98 1.92 13.27
N THR A 53 9.22 2.24 13.59
CA THR A 53 9.86 1.78 14.85
C THR A 53 9.46 2.63 16.07
N ASN A 54 8.62 3.68 15.88
CA ASN A 54 8.15 4.49 16.98
C ASN A 54 7.25 3.66 17.92
N PRO A 55 7.45 3.71 19.26
CA PRO A 55 6.65 2.94 20.22
C PRO A 55 5.14 3.19 20.16
N GLN A 56 4.71 4.40 19.72
CA GLN A 56 3.28 4.67 19.51
C GLN A 56 2.62 3.74 18.50
N ASP A 57 3.40 3.14 17.60
CA ASP A 57 2.93 2.24 16.54
C ASP A 57 2.88 0.75 16.97
N ASP A 58 3.29 0.41 18.21
CA ASP A 58 3.26 -0.97 18.73
C ASP A 58 1.85 -1.57 18.67
N ILE A 59 0.82 -0.74 18.82
CA ILE A 59 -0.58 -1.16 18.68
C ILE A 59 -0.87 -1.75 17.29
N LEU A 60 -0.21 -1.29 16.23
CA LEU A 60 -0.37 -1.79 14.87
C LEU A 60 0.25 -3.18 14.72
N CYS A 61 1.36 -3.45 15.41
CA CYS A 61 1.96 -4.78 15.47
C CYS A 61 1.03 -5.77 16.19
N ASN A 62 0.47 -5.37 17.34
CA ASN A 62 -0.48 -6.18 18.09
C ASN A 62 -1.75 -6.49 17.27
N ILE A 63 -2.21 -5.52 16.45
CA ILE A 63 -3.33 -5.75 15.53
C ILE A 63 -2.93 -6.77 14.45
N ALA A 64 -1.75 -6.66 13.86
CA ALA A 64 -1.28 -7.61 12.86
C ALA A 64 -1.24 -9.05 13.41
N GLU A 65 -0.69 -9.23 14.61
CA GLU A 65 -0.65 -10.52 15.30
C GLU A 65 -2.05 -11.07 15.56
N ARG A 66 -2.94 -10.27 16.13
CA ARG A 66 -4.34 -10.64 16.39
C ARG A 66 -5.08 -11.02 15.11
N GLU A 67 -4.83 -10.31 14.03
CA GLU A 67 -5.46 -10.57 12.73
C GLU A 67 -4.75 -11.68 11.94
N ASN A 68 -3.69 -12.30 12.50
CA ASN A 68 -2.90 -13.34 11.84
C ASN A 68 -2.37 -12.91 10.45
N ILE A 69 -1.81 -11.70 10.39
CA ILE A 69 -1.08 -11.18 9.23
C ILE A 69 0.33 -10.77 9.67
N LYS A 70 1.17 -10.43 8.71
CA LYS A 70 2.54 -10.00 8.97
C LYS A 70 2.62 -8.50 9.31
N PHE A 71 3.73 -8.09 9.91
CA PHE A 71 4.09 -6.68 10.02
C PHE A 71 5.59 -6.49 9.79
N TYR A 72 5.96 -5.29 9.40
CA TYR A 72 7.33 -4.82 9.27
C TYR A 72 7.46 -3.44 9.93
N ARG A 73 8.55 -3.23 10.67
CA ARG A 73 8.86 -1.94 11.31
C ARG A 73 10.08 -1.32 10.65
N GLY A 74 9.96 -0.10 10.16
CA GLY A 74 11.03 0.61 9.47
C GLY A 74 11.03 2.10 9.77
N SER A 75 11.56 2.91 8.83
CA SER A 75 11.63 4.36 8.98
C SER A 75 10.24 4.97 9.24
N GLU A 76 10.17 5.96 10.14
CA GLU A 76 8.93 6.69 10.42
C GLU A 76 8.55 7.60 9.25
N ASP A 77 9.46 8.37 8.72
CA ASP A 77 9.19 9.41 7.73
C ASP A 77 9.48 8.94 6.29
N ASP A 78 10.44 8.04 6.11
CA ASP A 78 10.76 7.49 4.79
C ASP A 78 9.85 6.31 4.43
N VAL A 79 8.71 6.62 3.81
CA VAL A 79 7.71 5.63 3.40
C VAL A 79 8.27 4.70 2.32
N ILE A 80 9.03 5.22 1.36
CA ILE A 80 9.62 4.43 0.27
C ILE A 80 10.63 3.43 0.82
N GLU A 81 11.53 3.87 1.70
CA GLU A 81 12.49 2.99 2.36
C GLU A 81 11.77 1.88 3.13
N ARG A 82 10.76 2.23 3.91
CA ARG A 82 9.95 1.27 4.68
C ARG A 82 9.25 0.26 3.77
N LEU A 83 8.63 0.70 2.66
CA LEU A 83 7.99 -0.19 1.69
C LEU A 83 9.00 -1.14 1.03
N TYR A 84 10.15 -0.61 0.61
CA TYR A 84 11.20 -1.41 -0.01
C TYR A 84 11.76 -2.47 0.93
N GLN A 85 12.10 -2.09 2.16
CA GLN A 85 12.65 -3.02 3.14
C GLN A 85 11.63 -4.07 3.58
N ALA A 86 10.36 -3.70 3.75
CA ALA A 86 9.28 -4.64 4.01
C ALA A 86 9.16 -5.66 2.88
N ALA A 87 9.08 -5.18 1.64
CA ALA A 87 8.97 -6.07 0.47
C ALA A 87 10.17 -7.01 0.32
N LYS A 88 11.38 -6.50 0.55
CA LYS A 88 12.61 -7.29 0.54
C LYS A 88 12.63 -8.35 1.66
N HIS A 89 12.22 -7.99 2.87
CA HIS A 89 12.17 -8.89 4.03
C HIS A 89 11.25 -10.10 3.79
N PHE A 90 10.11 -9.87 3.14
CA PHE A 90 9.13 -10.92 2.83
C PHE A 90 9.30 -11.54 1.43
N GLU A 91 10.38 -11.18 0.72
CA GLU A 91 10.73 -11.71 -0.61
C GLU A 91 9.64 -11.46 -1.67
N LEU A 92 9.01 -10.28 -1.61
CA LEU A 92 7.98 -9.90 -2.58
C LEU A 92 8.61 -9.43 -3.89
N GLU A 93 8.09 -9.92 -5.02
CA GLU A 93 8.44 -9.40 -6.36
C GLU A 93 7.57 -8.18 -6.72
N TYR A 94 6.30 -8.25 -6.37
CA TYR A 94 5.31 -7.24 -6.68
C TYR A 94 4.46 -6.89 -5.47
N ILE A 95 4.16 -5.60 -5.33
CA ILE A 95 3.50 -5.05 -4.16
C ILE A 95 2.20 -4.38 -4.59
N LEU A 96 1.08 -4.76 -3.99
CA LEU A 96 -0.11 -3.92 -3.93
C LEU A 96 -0.02 -3.07 -2.67
N GLN A 97 -0.45 -1.80 -2.74
CA GLN A 97 -0.26 -0.88 -1.64
C GLN A 97 -1.41 0.12 -1.50
N ILE A 98 -1.77 0.41 -0.26
CA ILE A 98 -2.63 1.52 0.14
C ILE A 98 -2.31 1.98 1.57
N THR A 99 -2.79 3.16 1.95
CA THR A 99 -2.72 3.65 3.34
C THR A 99 -3.83 3.04 4.20
N ALA A 100 -3.54 2.78 5.47
CA ALA A 100 -4.43 2.08 6.40
C ALA A 100 -5.78 2.77 6.67
N ASP A 101 -5.92 4.03 6.30
CA ASP A 101 -7.15 4.82 6.43
C ASP A 101 -8.10 4.71 5.21
N CYS A 102 -7.82 3.78 4.31
CA CYS A 102 -8.66 3.47 3.14
C CYS A 102 -9.32 2.08 3.27
N PRO A 103 -10.24 1.87 4.22
CA PRO A 103 -10.84 0.55 4.49
C PRO A 103 -11.73 0.04 3.34
N LEU A 104 -12.04 0.87 2.36
CA LEU A 104 -12.88 0.55 1.23
C LEU A 104 -12.11 0.27 -0.07
N VAL A 105 -10.80 0.00 0.02
CA VAL A 105 -9.98 -0.35 -1.15
C VAL A 105 -10.69 -1.39 -2.02
N SER A 106 -10.69 -1.20 -3.34
CA SER A 106 -11.47 -2.05 -4.26
C SER A 106 -10.67 -3.32 -4.61
N PHE A 107 -10.90 -4.40 -3.88
CA PHE A 107 -10.24 -5.69 -4.13
C PHE A 107 -10.60 -6.29 -5.50
N ASP A 108 -11.76 -5.93 -6.09
CA ASP A 108 -12.16 -6.34 -7.45
C ASP A 108 -11.15 -5.93 -8.54
N PHE A 109 -10.23 -5.02 -8.22
CA PHE A 109 -9.21 -4.55 -9.17
C PHE A 109 -7.82 -5.13 -8.91
N PHE A 110 -7.61 -5.96 -7.89
CA PHE A 110 -6.30 -6.54 -7.59
C PHE A 110 -5.80 -7.41 -8.75
N ASP A 111 -6.64 -8.33 -9.25
CA ASP A 111 -6.31 -9.16 -10.40
C ASP A 111 -5.92 -8.32 -11.62
N LYS A 112 -6.70 -7.28 -11.93
CA LYS A 112 -6.42 -6.39 -13.05
C LYS A 112 -5.10 -5.66 -12.93
N VAL A 113 -4.74 -5.20 -11.72
CA VAL A 113 -3.44 -4.57 -11.47
C VAL A 113 -2.31 -5.58 -11.71
N VAL A 114 -2.45 -6.80 -11.20
CA VAL A 114 -1.46 -7.86 -11.38
C VAL A 114 -1.35 -8.33 -12.83
N GLU A 115 -2.47 -8.48 -13.55
CA GLU A 115 -2.49 -8.81 -14.98
C GLU A 115 -1.79 -7.72 -15.81
N ASN A 116 -2.13 -6.45 -15.58
CA ASN A 116 -1.45 -5.33 -16.23
C ASN A 116 0.04 -5.30 -15.94
N TYR A 117 0.48 -5.67 -14.72
CA TYR A 117 1.90 -5.83 -14.43
C TYR A 117 2.53 -6.96 -15.24
N LYS A 118 1.87 -8.11 -15.31
CA LYS A 118 2.37 -9.26 -16.10
C LYS A 118 2.58 -8.89 -17.58
N GLU A 119 1.66 -8.14 -18.15
CA GLU A 119 1.67 -7.72 -19.55
C GLU A 119 2.68 -6.59 -19.82
N THR A 120 2.65 -5.55 -19.00
CA THR A 120 3.35 -4.31 -19.29
C THR A 120 4.72 -4.21 -18.62
N LYS A 121 4.93 -4.95 -17.52
CA LYS A 121 6.09 -4.81 -16.62
C LYS A 121 6.27 -3.37 -16.13
N ALA A 122 5.17 -2.63 -15.97
CA ALA A 122 5.19 -1.25 -15.48
C ALA A 122 5.80 -1.17 -14.07
N ASP A 123 6.49 -0.08 -13.80
CA ASP A 123 7.14 0.17 -12.52
C ASP A 123 6.13 0.61 -11.46
N LEU A 124 5.14 1.41 -11.88
CA LEU A 124 3.98 1.80 -11.08
C LEU A 124 2.70 1.56 -11.89
N ILE A 125 1.73 0.92 -11.26
CA ILE A 125 0.36 0.85 -11.77
C ILE A 125 -0.57 1.56 -10.81
N THR A 126 -1.49 2.35 -11.32
CA THR A 126 -2.47 3.12 -10.55
C THR A 126 -3.90 2.78 -10.94
N THR A 127 -4.81 3.03 -10.02
CA THR A 127 -6.26 2.91 -10.25
C THR A 127 -6.96 4.22 -9.90
N PHE A 128 -6.36 5.36 -10.26
CA PHE A 128 -6.78 6.70 -9.81
C PHE A 128 -8.16 7.15 -10.30
N LYS A 129 -8.69 6.52 -11.33
CA LYS A 129 -10.06 6.78 -11.77
C LYS A 129 -11.13 6.28 -10.78
N LEU A 130 -10.76 5.39 -9.84
CA LEU A 130 -11.65 5.00 -8.74
C LEU A 130 -11.88 6.17 -7.78
N PRO A 131 -12.99 6.17 -7.02
CA PRO A 131 -13.23 7.15 -5.97
C PRO A 131 -12.10 7.18 -4.94
N HIS A 132 -11.89 8.34 -4.30
CA HIS A 132 -10.88 8.48 -3.27
C HIS A 132 -11.12 7.47 -2.12
N GLY A 133 -10.06 6.79 -1.68
CA GLY A 133 -10.16 5.72 -0.67
C GLY A 133 -10.49 4.33 -1.22
N PHE A 134 -10.81 4.21 -2.52
CA PHE A 134 -11.04 2.93 -3.21
C PHE A 134 -9.87 2.50 -4.09
N PHE A 135 -9.03 3.44 -4.50
CA PHE A 135 -7.88 3.17 -5.37
C PHE A 135 -6.77 2.42 -4.65
N LEU A 136 -5.87 1.83 -5.41
CA LEU A 136 -4.65 1.19 -4.92
C LEU A 136 -3.50 1.42 -5.91
N TYR A 137 -2.30 1.11 -5.44
CA TYR A 137 -1.09 1.11 -6.24
C TYR A 137 -0.59 -0.31 -6.44
N GLY A 138 -0.02 -0.55 -7.63
CA GLY A 138 0.81 -1.72 -7.90
C GLY A 138 2.25 -1.28 -8.13
N LEU A 139 3.20 -1.82 -7.38
CA LEU A 139 4.59 -1.38 -7.34
C LEU A 139 5.54 -2.55 -7.58
N LYS A 140 6.48 -2.36 -8.49
CA LYS A 140 7.57 -3.29 -8.71
C LYS A 140 8.69 -3.07 -7.69
N LEU A 141 9.20 -4.14 -7.08
CA LEU A 141 10.28 -4.03 -6.08
C LEU A 141 11.51 -3.27 -6.61
N SER A 142 11.93 -3.58 -7.84
CA SER A 142 13.10 -2.91 -8.45
C SER A 142 12.87 -1.41 -8.69
N ALA A 143 11.63 -0.99 -8.86
CA ALA A 143 11.29 0.42 -9.01
C ALA A 143 11.40 1.16 -7.68
N LEU A 144 10.95 0.56 -6.56
CA LEU A 144 11.18 1.11 -5.22
C LEU A 144 12.68 1.29 -4.93
N LYS A 145 13.49 0.27 -5.27
CA LYS A 145 14.95 0.35 -5.15
C LYS A 145 15.51 1.56 -5.91
N LYS A 146 15.08 1.74 -7.16
CA LYS A 146 15.53 2.85 -8.00
C LYS A 146 15.12 4.21 -7.44
N VAL A 147 13.92 4.33 -6.83
CA VAL A 147 13.52 5.57 -6.14
C VAL A 147 14.47 5.88 -4.98
N ILE A 148 14.85 4.87 -4.18
CA ILE A 148 15.83 5.06 -3.08
C ILE A 148 17.16 5.61 -3.58
N GLU A 149 17.62 5.18 -4.75
CA GLU A 149 18.90 5.61 -5.35
C GLU A 149 18.86 7.06 -5.86
N ILE A 150 17.66 7.58 -6.20
CA ILE A 150 17.52 8.91 -6.83
C ILE A 150 16.80 9.94 -5.95
N LYS A 151 16.16 9.52 -4.86
CA LYS A 151 15.44 10.45 -3.99
C LYS A 151 16.39 11.40 -3.27
N ASP A 152 15.96 12.63 -3.16
CA ASP A 152 16.67 13.74 -2.54
C ASP A 152 16.19 14.07 -1.12
N ASP A 153 15.13 13.39 -0.66
CA ASP A 153 14.47 13.63 0.62
C ASP A 153 14.32 12.34 1.43
N SER A 154 14.39 12.47 2.73
CA SER A 154 14.10 11.40 3.69
C SER A 154 12.63 11.37 4.12
N ASP A 155 11.86 12.44 3.91
CA ASP A 155 10.41 12.46 4.07
C ASP A 155 9.75 12.12 2.72
N THR A 156 9.29 10.89 2.60
CA THR A 156 8.66 10.39 1.38
C THR A 156 7.16 10.12 1.56
N GLU A 157 6.45 10.87 2.43
CA GLU A 157 5.01 10.69 2.62
C GLU A 157 4.25 10.89 1.30
N VAL A 158 4.67 11.83 0.46
CA VAL A 158 4.14 12.05 -0.90
C VAL A 158 5.07 11.41 -1.96
N TRP A 159 5.24 10.11 -1.89
CA TRP A 159 6.19 9.39 -2.73
C TRP A 159 5.80 9.25 -4.21
N GLY A 160 4.54 9.43 -4.56
CA GLY A 160 4.05 9.26 -5.95
C GLY A 160 4.78 10.14 -6.96
N ARG A 161 5.24 11.34 -6.57
CA ARG A 161 5.98 12.28 -7.41
C ARG A 161 7.24 11.69 -8.04
N TYR A 162 7.96 10.83 -7.33
CA TYR A 162 9.17 10.20 -7.85
C TYR A 162 8.91 9.34 -9.08
N PHE A 163 7.72 8.78 -9.21
CA PHE A 163 7.31 7.99 -10.37
C PHE A 163 6.74 8.84 -11.49
N THR A 164 6.01 9.91 -11.18
CA THR A 164 5.23 10.67 -12.16
C THR A 164 5.96 11.88 -12.71
N GLU A 165 6.95 12.43 -12.00
CA GLU A 165 7.64 13.67 -12.36
C GLU A 165 9.04 13.46 -12.96
N THR A 166 9.61 12.27 -12.85
CA THR A 166 11.01 12.00 -13.25
C THR A 166 11.17 11.46 -14.67
N ASN A 167 10.11 11.03 -15.34
CA ASN A 167 10.12 10.42 -16.70
C ASN A 167 11.03 9.18 -16.87
N ILE A 168 11.52 8.58 -15.77
CA ILE A 168 12.41 7.41 -15.81
C ILE A 168 11.70 6.10 -15.48
N PHE A 169 10.45 6.19 -15.04
CA PHE A 169 9.62 5.05 -14.69
C PHE A 169 8.49 4.83 -15.69
N LYS A 170 8.18 3.57 -15.94
CA LYS A 170 7.00 3.18 -16.71
C LYS A 170 5.78 3.19 -15.81
N VAL A 171 4.97 4.23 -15.92
CA VAL A 171 3.72 4.37 -15.15
C VAL A 171 2.53 3.99 -16.02
N LYS A 172 1.60 3.25 -15.47
CA LYS A 172 0.36 2.82 -16.13
C LYS A 172 -0.83 3.07 -15.20
N ASP A 173 -1.80 3.86 -15.67
CA ASP A 173 -3.13 3.91 -15.05
C ASP A 173 -4.04 2.91 -15.75
N ILE A 174 -4.68 2.01 -15.01
CA ILE A 174 -5.54 0.99 -15.61
C ILE A 174 -6.88 1.56 -16.01
N ASP A 175 -7.48 0.97 -17.02
CA ASP A 175 -8.81 1.38 -17.45
C ASP A 175 -9.88 0.87 -16.48
N ILE A 176 -10.64 1.83 -15.91
CA ILE A 176 -11.72 1.58 -14.96
C ILE A 176 -13.04 1.79 -15.70
N PRO A 177 -13.98 0.81 -15.69
CA PRO A 177 -15.30 0.98 -16.29
C PRO A 177 -16.02 2.23 -15.73
N LYS A 178 -16.69 2.99 -16.61
CA LYS A 178 -17.34 4.27 -16.25
C LYS A 178 -18.21 4.21 -14.99
N LYS A 179 -18.93 3.10 -14.79
CA LYS A 179 -19.81 2.89 -13.63
C LYS A 179 -19.07 2.89 -12.27
N PHE A 180 -17.76 2.69 -12.26
CA PHE A 180 -16.91 2.69 -11.06
C PHE A 180 -16.03 3.94 -10.95
N GLN A 181 -16.03 4.80 -11.97
CA GLN A 181 -15.23 6.02 -11.94
C GLN A 181 -15.87 7.03 -10.97
N ARG A 182 -14.99 7.83 -10.31
CA ARG A 182 -15.47 8.99 -9.58
C ARG A 182 -16.10 9.99 -10.56
N ASN A 183 -17.21 10.57 -10.15
CA ASN A 183 -17.74 11.75 -10.84
C ASN A 183 -16.83 12.94 -10.48
N ASN A 184 -16.34 13.65 -11.49
CA ASN A 184 -15.60 14.89 -11.32
C ASN A 184 -16.54 16.01 -10.87
#